data_19ed4e8602c49f66789fe1ac3ae73ad4
#
_entry.id   19ed4e8602c49f66789fe1ac3ae73ad4
#
_cell.length_a   1.000
_cell.length_b   1.000
_cell.length_c   1.000
_cell.angle_alpha   90.00
_cell.angle_beta   90.00
_cell.angle_gamma   90.00
#
_symmetry.space_group_name_H-M   'P 1'
#
loop_
_entity.id
_entity.type
_entity.pdbx_description
1 polymer ?
#
loop_
_entity_poly.entity_id
_entity_poly.type
_entity_poly.pdbx_seq_one_letter_code
_entity_poly.pdbx_strand_id
1 'polypeptide(L)'
;VKLLLDTHLLLWAAAGTGLLPRAAGLISDPANSLYFSAASIWEIAIKSALGRAEFRLDAGVFRRELLENGYFELGVTGAHAAAVSQLPDLHKDPFDRILVAQAVVESITLLSADGAVLAYPGPIQSAD
;
A
#
# COMPACT_ATOMS: atom_id res chain seq x y z
N VAL A 1 11.83 -7.77 7.92
CA VAL A 1 10.42 -8.18 7.82
C VAL A 1 9.83 -7.75 6.49
N LYS A 2 8.69 -8.33 6.14
CA LYS A 2 7.96 -7.97 4.92
C LYS A 2 6.98 -6.85 5.23
N LEU A 3 7.10 -5.74 4.51
CA LEU A 3 6.24 -4.58 4.67
C LEU A 3 5.47 -4.31 3.37
N LEU A 4 4.15 -4.26 3.46
CA LEU A 4 3.28 -3.82 2.37
C LEU A 4 2.99 -2.34 2.60
N LEU A 5 3.38 -1.48 1.66
CA LEU A 5 3.15 -0.05 1.78
C LEU A 5 1.78 0.30 1.19
N ASP A 6 1.02 1.15 1.88
CA ASP A 6 -0.21 1.65 1.30
C ASP A 6 0.09 2.63 0.14
N THR A 7 -0.93 2.97 -0.62
CA THR A 7 -0.73 3.74 -1.86
C THR A 7 -0.11 5.10 -1.60
N HIS A 8 -0.53 5.82 -0.56
CA HIS A 8 0.03 7.14 -0.26
C HIS A 8 1.50 7.07 0.15
N LEU A 9 1.89 6.06 0.94
CA LEU A 9 3.29 5.86 1.29
C LEU A 9 4.15 5.58 0.06
N LEU A 10 3.63 4.80 -0.89
CA LEU A 10 4.34 4.54 -2.15
C LEU A 10 4.58 5.85 -2.92
N LEU A 11 3.55 6.69 -3.00
CA LEU A 11 3.66 7.98 -3.70
C LEU A 11 4.65 8.90 -3.00
N TRP A 12 4.61 9.00 -1.67
CA TRP A 12 5.52 9.84 -0.91
C TRP A 12 6.96 9.33 -0.98
N ALA A 13 7.16 8.01 -0.91
CA ALA A 13 8.49 7.42 -1.04
C ALA A 13 9.10 7.71 -2.41
N ALA A 14 8.32 7.59 -3.48
CA ALA A 14 8.78 7.86 -4.83
C ALA A 14 9.07 9.35 -5.06
N ALA A 15 8.26 10.24 -4.46
CA ALA A 15 8.46 11.69 -4.57
C ALA A 15 9.62 12.20 -3.70
N GLY A 16 10.06 11.41 -2.73
CA GLY A 16 11.09 11.83 -1.77
C GLY A 16 10.62 12.87 -0.77
N THR A 17 9.30 13.06 -0.63
CA THR A 17 8.69 14.04 0.27
C THR A 17 7.48 13.42 0.97
N GLY A 18 7.11 13.97 2.13
CA GLY A 18 5.92 13.56 2.86
C GLY A 18 6.11 12.40 3.83
N LEU A 19 7.24 11.68 3.75
CA LEU A 19 7.52 10.60 4.67
C LEU A 19 7.98 11.13 6.02
N LEU A 20 7.37 10.60 7.08
CA LEU A 20 7.82 10.84 8.44
C LEU A 20 9.07 9.99 8.75
N PRO A 21 9.89 10.39 9.74
CA PRO A 21 11.17 9.71 10.02
C PRO A 21 11.04 8.21 10.26
N ARG A 22 9.99 7.77 10.93
CA ARG A 22 9.78 6.33 11.20
C ARG A 22 9.56 5.55 9.90
N ALA A 23 8.70 6.04 9.02
CA ALA A 23 8.45 5.40 7.73
C ALA A 23 9.71 5.40 6.87
N ALA A 24 10.41 6.52 6.81
CA ALA A 24 11.66 6.63 6.05
C ALA A 24 12.70 5.63 6.55
N GLY A 25 12.82 5.46 7.87
CA GLY A 25 13.73 4.50 8.47
C GLY A 25 13.39 3.06 8.12
N LEU A 26 12.11 2.70 8.18
CA LEU A 26 11.64 1.35 7.83
C LEU A 26 11.86 1.04 6.35
N ILE A 27 11.59 2.00 5.48
CA ILE A 27 11.73 1.84 4.02
C ILE A 27 13.21 1.71 3.63
N SER A 28 14.09 2.45 4.28
CA SER A 28 15.53 2.42 3.96
C SER A 28 16.30 1.30 4.64
N ASP A 29 15.68 0.57 5.57
CA ASP A 29 16.33 -0.54 6.26
C ASP A 29 16.44 -1.76 5.31
N PRO A 30 17.67 -2.19 4.95
CA PRO A 30 17.86 -3.31 4.03
C PRO A 30 17.40 -4.66 4.61
N ALA A 31 17.15 -4.75 5.90
CA ALA A 31 16.59 -5.95 6.53
C ALA A 31 15.09 -6.13 6.18
N ASN A 32 14.43 -5.08 5.71
CA ASN A 32 13.01 -5.13 5.35
C ASN A 32 12.86 -5.40 3.86
N SER A 33 11.91 -6.29 3.53
CA SER A 33 11.47 -6.50 2.14
C SER A 33 10.23 -5.64 1.90
N LEU A 34 10.29 -4.79 0.89
CA LEU A 34 9.21 -3.84 0.60
C LEU A 34 8.32 -4.39 -0.49
N TYR A 35 7.02 -4.31 -0.26
CA TYR A 35 5.98 -4.79 -1.20
C TYR A 35 5.03 -3.67 -1.55
N PHE A 36 4.53 -3.73 -2.77
CA PHE A 36 3.38 -2.92 -3.19
C PHE A 36 2.31 -3.85 -3.74
N SER A 37 1.05 -3.47 -3.57
CA SER A 37 -0.06 -4.25 -4.11
C SER A 37 -0.35 -3.86 -5.56
N ALA A 38 -0.72 -4.84 -6.38
CA ALA A 38 -1.28 -4.57 -7.69
C ALA A 38 -2.52 -3.66 -7.60
N ALA A 39 -3.27 -3.73 -6.49
CA ALA A 39 -4.41 -2.85 -6.23
C ALA A 39 -4.00 -1.37 -6.14
N SER A 40 -2.82 -1.07 -5.60
CA SER A 40 -2.31 0.30 -5.54
C SER A 40 -2.02 0.85 -6.94
N ILE A 41 -1.50 0.02 -7.84
CA ILE A 41 -1.28 0.40 -9.24
C ILE A 41 -2.62 0.67 -9.92
N TRP A 42 -3.62 -0.15 -9.67
CA TRP A 42 -4.97 0.04 -10.19
C TRP A 42 -5.59 1.35 -9.66
N GLU A 43 -5.46 1.61 -8.37
CA GLU A 43 -5.92 2.87 -7.76
C GLU A 43 -5.30 4.08 -8.46
N ILE A 44 -3.99 4.05 -8.66
CA ILE A 44 -3.25 5.13 -9.34
C ILE A 44 -3.76 5.31 -10.76
N ALA A 45 -3.98 4.23 -11.51
CA ALA A 45 -4.48 4.29 -12.88
C ALA A 45 -5.86 4.95 -12.95
N ILE A 46 -6.77 4.58 -12.05
CA ILE A 46 -8.12 5.14 -11.99
C ILE A 46 -8.08 6.62 -11.62
N LYS A 47 -7.38 6.96 -10.54
CA LYS A 47 -7.35 8.34 -10.02
C LYS A 47 -6.57 9.30 -10.91
N SER A 48 -5.53 8.80 -11.59
CA SER A 48 -4.83 9.57 -12.62
C SER A 48 -5.76 9.91 -13.79
N ALA A 49 -6.54 8.95 -14.26
CA ALA A 49 -7.52 9.17 -15.33
C ALA A 49 -8.60 10.18 -14.93
N LEU A 50 -8.94 10.25 -13.63
CA LEU A 50 -9.91 11.21 -13.09
C LEU A 50 -9.29 12.59 -12.86
N GLY A 51 -8.00 12.78 -13.11
CA GLY A 51 -7.33 14.07 -12.94
C GLY A 51 -7.03 14.46 -11.50
N ARG A 52 -7.03 13.50 -10.56
CA ARG A 52 -6.70 13.77 -9.17
C ARG A 52 -5.25 14.24 -9.03
N ALA A 53 -5.04 15.40 -8.38
CA ALA A 53 -3.74 16.07 -8.33
C ALA A 53 -2.62 15.19 -7.74
N GLU A 54 -2.94 14.40 -6.71
CA GLU A 54 -1.99 13.53 -6.03
C GLU A 54 -1.56 12.32 -6.88
N PHE A 55 -2.30 12.03 -7.95
CA PHE A 55 -2.14 10.84 -8.77
C PHE A 55 -1.75 11.18 -10.22
N ARG A 56 -1.13 12.33 -10.46
CA ARG A 56 -0.71 12.75 -11.81
C ARG A 56 0.57 12.04 -12.25
N LEU A 57 0.45 10.74 -12.51
CA LEU A 57 1.58 9.92 -12.95
C LEU A 57 1.07 8.75 -13.79
N ASP A 58 1.96 8.18 -14.59
CA ASP A 58 1.68 7.01 -15.39
C ASP A 58 1.83 5.76 -14.51
N ALA A 59 0.74 5.01 -14.33
CA ALA A 59 0.73 3.83 -13.46
C ALA A 59 1.72 2.75 -13.93
N GLY A 60 1.87 2.55 -15.23
CA GLY A 60 2.80 1.56 -15.78
C GLY A 60 4.25 1.92 -15.54
N VAL A 61 4.59 3.20 -15.71
CA VAL A 61 5.93 3.70 -15.43
C VAL A 61 6.22 3.61 -13.94
N PHE A 62 5.28 3.99 -13.11
CA PHE A 62 5.43 3.93 -11.64
C PHE A 62 5.68 2.49 -11.16
N ARG A 63 4.90 1.53 -11.67
CA ARG A 63 5.07 0.11 -11.36
C ARG A 63 6.48 -0.37 -11.73
N ARG A 64 6.94 -0.04 -12.93
CA ARG A 64 8.28 -0.42 -13.39
C ARG A 64 9.36 0.15 -12.49
N GLU A 65 9.24 1.42 -12.09
CA GLU A 65 10.19 2.06 -11.18
C GLU A 65 10.24 1.39 -9.82
N LEU A 66 9.08 0.99 -9.27
CA LEU A 66 9.04 0.25 -8.01
C LEU A 66 9.80 -1.07 -8.13
N LEU A 67 9.56 -1.82 -9.20
CA LEU A 67 10.27 -3.09 -9.43
C LEU A 67 11.77 -2.89 -9.59
N GLU A 68 12.18 -1.85 -10.32
CA GLU A 68 13.60 -1.50 -10.51
C GLU A 68 14.27 -1.10 -9.20
N ASN A 69 13.52 -0.52 -8.27
CA ASN A 69 14.00 -0.13 -6.95
C ASN A 69 13.93 -1.26 -5.91
N GLY A 70 13.67 -2.48 -6.35
CA GLY A 70 13.72 -3.65 -5.48
C GLY A 70 12.44 -3.97 -4.73
N TYR A 71 11.33 -3.30 -5.01
CA TYR A 71 10.04 -3.65 -4.44
C TYR A 71 9.52 -4.94 -5.08
N PHE A 72 8.81 -5.72 -4.28
CA PHE A 72 8.09 -6.91 -4.76
C PHE A 72 6.62 -6.56 -4.99
N GLU A 73 6.05 -7.09 -6.04
CA GLU A 73 4.63 -6.91 -6.34
C GLU A 73 3.80 -8.01 -5.70
N LEU A 74 2.77 -7.63 -4.94
CA LEU A 74 1.79 -8.54 -4.39
C LEU A 74 0.53 -8.48 -5.26
N GLY A 75 0.26 -9.56 -6.01
CA GLY A 75 -0.95 -9.65 -6.82
C GLY A 75 -2.19 -9.83 -5.95
N VAL A 76 -3.33 -9.38 -6.45
CA VAL A 76 -4.62 -9.59 -5.79
C VAL A 76 -5.17 -10.96 -6.23
N THR A 77 -5.39 -11.82 -5.25
CA THR A 77 -5.94 -13.18 -5.49
C THR A 77 -7.41 -13.25 -5.12
N GLY A 78 -8.06 -14.34 -5.51
CA GLY A 78 -9.42 -14.63 -5.05
C GLY A 78 -9.54 -14.74 -3.53
N ALA A 79 -8.51 -15.28 -2.88
CA ALA A 79 -8.47 -15.36 -1.41
C ALA A 79 -8.47 -13.96 -0.78
N HIS A 80 -7.71 -13.02 -1.33
CA HIS A 80 -7.71 -11.64 -0.88
C HIS A 80 -9.08 -11.00 -1.06
N ALA A 81 -9.65 -11.14 -2.26
CA ALA A 81 -10.96 -10.56 -2.58
C ALA A 81 -12.06 -11.11 -1.67
N ALA A 82 -12.07 -12.42 -1.43
CA ALA A 82 -13.04 -13.05 -0.54
C ALA A 82 -12.87 -12.61 0.91
N ALA A 83 -11.63 -12.42 1.36
CA ALA A 83 -11.34 -12.01 2.74
C ALA A 83 -11.87 -10.60 3.07
N VAL A 84 -12.09 -9.74 2.07
CA VAL A 84 -12.67 -8.41 2.30
C VAL A 84 -14.02 -8.51 3.01
N SER A 85 -14.83 -9.52 2.71
CA SER A 85 -16.14 -9.72 3.35
C SER A 85 -16.05 -10.03 4.85
N GLN A 86 -14.90 -10.44 5.33
CA GLN A 86 -14.66 -10.75 6.74
C GLN A 86 -14.17 -9.54 7.54
N LEU A 87 -13.83 -8.44 6.88
CA LEU A 87 -13.36 -7.23 7.54
C LEU A 87 -14.54 -6.50 8.19
N PRO A 88 -14.32 -5.88 9.38
CA PRO A 88 -15.34 -5.02 9.96
C PRO A 88 -15.61 -3.82 9.06
N ASP A 89 -16.82 -3.27 9.15
CA ASP A 89 -17.25 -2.13 8.33
C ASP A 89 -16.80 -0.81 8.95
N LEU A 90 -15.46 -0.57 8.93
CA LEU A 90 -14.84 0.59 9.52
C LEU A 90 -14.49 1.70 8.52
N HIS A 91 -14.31 1.33 7.24
CA HIS A 91 -13.87 2.24 6.20
C HIS A 91 -14.49 1.80 4.88
N LYS A 92 -14.86 2.76 4.03
CA LYS A 92 -15.57 2.45 2.78
C LYS A 92 -14.66 2.35 1.57
N ASP A 93 -13.42 2.82 1.67
CA ASP A 93 -12.49 2.81 0.54
C ASP A 93 -12.10 1.38 0.16
N PRO A 94 -12.51 0.90 -1.02
CA PRO A 94 -12.24 -0.48 -1.44
C PRO A 94 -10.75 -0.76 -1.65
N PHE A 95 -9.98 0.25 -2.02
CA PHE A 95 -8.54 0.07 -2.20
C PHE A 95 -7.84 -0.17 -0.86
N ASP A 96 -8.20 0.58 0.18
CA ASP A 96 -7.64 0.37 1.51
C ASP A 96 -8.09 -0.97 2.08
N ARG A 97 -9.35 -1.34 1.88
CA ARG A 97 -9.90 -2.61 2.39
C ARG A 97 -9.19 -3.82 1.77
N ILE A 98 -8.88 -3.79 0.48
CA ILE A 98 -8.17 -4.91 -0.15
C ILE A 98 -6.73 -5.02 0.37
N LEU A 99 -6.07 -3.90 0.67
CA LEU A 99 -4.74 -3.92 1.27
C LEU A 99 -4.76 -4.57 2.66
N VAL A 100 -5.76 -4.25 3.47
CA VAL A 100 -5.95 -4.87 4.79
C VAL A 100 -6.16 -6.37 4.63
N ALA A 101 -7.02 -6.79 3.70
CA ALA A 101 -7.27 -8.20 3.43
C ALA A 101 -6.00 -8.94 3.01
N GLN A 102 -5.18 -8.32 2.15
CA GLN A 102 -3.90 -8.89 1.72
C GLN A 102 -2.95 -9.08 2.91
N ALA A 103 -2.87 -8.08 3.78
CA ALA A 103 -2.01 -8.15 4.96
C ALA A 103 -2.41 -9.31 5.88
N VAL A 104 -3.71 -9.48 6.09
CA VAL A 104 -4.24 -10.57 6.93
C VAL A 104 -3.97 -11.93 6.30
N VAL A 105 -4.31 -12.11 5.02
CA VAL A 105 -4.18 -13.40 4.33
C VAL A 105 -2.72 -13.82 4.18
N GLU A 106 -1.85 -12.89 3.84
CA GLU A 106 -0.43 -13.18 3.59
C GLU A 106 0.44 -13.08 4.84
N SER A 107 -0.12 -12.67 5.96
CA SER A 107 0.63 -12.40 7.20
C SER A 107 1.80 -11.44 6.96
N ILE A 108 1.56 -10.41 6.17
CA ILE A 108 2.52 -9.34 5.89
C ILE A 108 2.08 -8.08 6.62
N THR A 109 3.02 -7.27 7.11
CA THR A 109 2.68 -6.04 7.82
C THR A 109 2.33 -4.93 6.84
N LEU A 110 1.10 -4.40 6.95
CA LEU A 110 0.68 -3.22 6.20
C LEU A 110 1.15 -1.97 6.94
N LEU A 111 1.92 -1.14 6.24
CA LEU A 111 2.40 0.13 6.77
C LEU A 111 1.51 1.25 6.25
N SER A 112 0.93 2.05 7.14
CA SER A 112 0.00 3.12 6.78
C SER A 112 0.08 4.29 7.76
N ALA A 113 -0.17 5.49 7.25
CA ALA A 113 -0.35 6.69 8.07
C ALA A 113 -1.83 7.07 8.23
N ASP A 114 -2.74 6.33 7.59
CA ASP A 114 -4.18 6.62 7.61
C ASP A 114 -4.84 6.02 8.84
N GLY A 115 -5.42 6.87 9.70
CA GLY A 115 -6.10 6.44 10.92
C GLY A 115 -7.24 5.47 10.67
N ALA A 116 -7.96 5.59 9.55
CA ALA A 116 -9.04 4.67 9.21
C ALA A 116 -8.52 3.26 8.91
N VAL A 117 -7.36 3.16 8.27
CA VAL A 117 -6.68 1.88 8.02
C VAL A 117 -6.15 1.27 9.31
N LEU A 118 -5.54 2.11 10.16
CA LEU A 118 -4.96 1.67 11.44
C LEU A 118 -6.02 1.15 12.42
N ALA A 119 -7.28 1.49 12.23
CA ALA A 119 -8.37 1.02 13.07
C ALA A 119 -8.75 -0.44 12.83
N TYR A 120 -8.34 -1.04 11.69
CA TYR A 120 -8.63 -2.44 11.40
C TYR A 120 -7.80 -3.38 12.27
N PRO A 121 -8.38 -4.54 12.67
CA PRO A 121 -7.59 -5.59 13.30
C PRO A 121 -6.68 -6.25 12.26
N GLY A 122 -5.49 -6.67 12.70
CA GLY A 122 -4.56 -7.39 11.85
C GLY A 122 -3.15 -6.82 11.91
N PRO A 123 -2.24 -7.30 11.04
CA PRO A 123 -0.86 -6.88 11.04
C PRO A 123 -0.69 -5.52 10.35
N ILE A 124 -1.12 -4.47 11.04
CA ILE A 124 -1.07 -3.09 10.52
C ILE A 124 -0.22 -2.26 11.48
N GLN A 125 0.73 -1.52 10.91
CA GLN A 125 1.66 -0.69 11.67
C GLN A 125 1.58 0.75 11.21
N SER A 126 1.62 1.67 12.19
CA SER A 126 1.67 3.10 11.89
C SER A 126 3.00 3.49 11.25
N ALA A 127 2.92 4.32 10.21
CA ALA A 127 4.06 4.93 9.56
C ALA A 127 4.57 6.17 10.30
N ASP A 128 3.84 6.63 11.27
CA ASP A 128 4.18 7.82 12.08
C ASP A 128 5.16 7.48 13.20
#